data_9488922e069c866230a8aaa57aa8a7f5
#
_entry.id   9488922e069c866230a8aaa57aa8a7f5
#
_cell.length_a   1.000
_cell.length_b   1.000
_cell.length_c   1.000
_cell.angle_alpha   90.00
_cell.angle_beta   90.00
_cell.angle_gamma   90.00
#
_symmetry.space_group_name_H-M   'P 1'
#
loop_
_entity.id
_entity.type
_entity.pdbx_description
1 polymer ?
#
loop_
_entity_poly.entity_id
_entity_poly.type
_entity_poly.pdbx_seq_one_letter_code
_entity_poly.pdbx_strand_id
1 'polypeptide(L)'
;MRVLIVGGVAGGASCAARLRRLSEAAEIIVFERGPYASFANCGLPYYVGDVIKEEKHLLVATPELFRDRFNIAVRTNTEVTAIHPETNRIELRDRQSGAETEEAYDALVLSPGAKPIRPPIPGVDLDGVFTVRTIPDSRRMRDWIQQTGARQAVIVGGGYIGLEMTENLVERGLGVTIVELQSQLMPILDPEMVEPIQAMVSRKGARVLLNDQAAGFEPAAGQRLRVQLGSGTAIETDLVVLAVGVKPEVELAVAAGLKLGSRGGIQVDDRMRTSVANIWAVGDAVEVLSPITGLSGPVPLAGPANRQGRIAADVIMGRDSRFRGVQGTAIVGLFGLALAATGPGEKLLRREGLWDGPLQCEKIYLHPGHHASYYPGSSMLSFKLIFSKRDGRILGAQAVGKDGVDKRIDVIAMAIQKEATVFDLEEAELCYAPQFGAAKDPINMAGMIAANVLRGDSVLLHHEDLAATDAFILDVREPGEFRRGHIDGAVNIPLHQLRGRLDELPRDREIWAYCFVGQRSYYAARMLLQLGFRVRNLSGGFRTFSLQELVQSRQGAKT
;
A
#
# COMPACT_ATOMS: atom_id res chain seq x y z
N MET A 1 -37.81 -2.94 -12.14
CA MET A 1 -36.41 -2.78 -12.60
C MET A 1 -35.63 -4.00 -12.18
N ARG A 2 -34.98 -4.64 -13.12
CA ARG A 2 -34.16 -5.84 -12.93
C ARG A 2 -32.69 -5.49 -13.00
N VAL A 3 -31.96 -5.68 -11.91
CA VAL A 3 -30.53 -5.35 -11.80
C VAL A 3 -29.73 -6.63 -11.64
N LEU A 4 -28.85 -6.90 -12.60
CA LEU A 4 -27.92 -8.03 -12.56
C LEU A 4 -26.52 -7.56 -12.16
N ILE A 5 -25.84 -8.34 -11.32
CA ILE A 5 -24.52 -8.01 -10.79
C ILE A 5 -23.59 -9.21 -11.03
N VAL A 6 -22.46 -8.98 -11.68
CA VAL A 6 -21.42 -9.97 -11.96
C VAL A 6 -20.33 -9.86 -10.92
N GLY A 7 -20.21 -10.86 -10.04
CA GLY A 7 -19.27 -10.90 -8.93
C GLY A 7 -19.86 -10.44 -7.61
N GLY A 8 -19.77 -11.28 -6.58
CA GLY A 8 -20.43 -11.11 -5.29
C GLY A 8 -19.55 -10.59 -4.13
N VAL A 9 -18.29 -10.24 -4.38
CA VAL A 9 -17.38 -9.80 -3.32
C VAL A 9 -17.56 -8.29 -3.07
N ALA A 10 -16.54 -7.54 -2.73
CA ALA A 10 -16.59 -6.18 -2.18
C ALA A 10 -17.53 -5.21 -2.93
N GLY A 11 -17.25 -4.94 -4.20
CA GLY A 11 -18.01 -3.96 -5.00
C GLY A 11 -19.43 -4.42 -5.29
N GLY A 12 -19.58 -5.67 -5.75
CA GLY A 12 -20.89 -6.24 -6.09
C GLY A 12 -21.81 -6.42 -4.89
N ALA A 13 -21.29 -6.98 -3.78
CA ALA A 13 -22.06 -7.13 -2.54
C ALA A 13 -22.53 -5.76 -2.00
N SER A 14 -21.65 -4.76 -2.00
CA SER A 14 -21.99 -3.40 -1.57
C SER A 14 -23.04 -2.75 -2.45
N CYS A 15 -22.95 -2.96 -3.78
CA CYS A 15 -23.94 -2.49 -4.73
C CYS A 15 -25.30 -3.16 -4.49
N ALA A 16 -25.35 -4.49 -4.42
CA ALA A 16 -26.56 -5.28 -4.21
C ALA A 16 -27.29 -4.85 -2.91
N ALA A 17 -26.57 -4.83 -1.79
CA ALA A 17 -27.15 -4.44 -0.51
C ALA A 17 -27.59 -2.97 -0.48
N ARG A 18 -26.92 -2.08 -1.21
CA ARG A 18 -27.34 -0.68 -1.32
C ARG A 18 -28.56 -0.52 -2.19
N LEU A 19 -28.63 -1.18 -3.33
CA LEU A 19 -29.79 -1.19 -4.22
C LEU A 19 -31.06 -1.60 -3.48
N ARG A 20 -31.03 -2.69 -2.70
CA ARG A 20 -32.16 -3.14 -1.91
C ARG A 20 -32.64 -2.08 -0.92
N ARG A 21 -31.72 -1.40 -0.23
CA ARG A 21 -32.08 -0.30 0.68
C ARG A 21 -32.64 0.93 -0.01
N LEU A 22 -32.53 1.02 -1.34
CA LEU A 22 -33.10 2.09 -2.15
C LEU A 22 -34.42 1.69 -2.84
N SER A 23 -34.64 0.39 -3.07
CA SER A 23 -35.85 -0.12 -3.73
C SER A 23 -36.16 -1.56 -3.28
N GLU A 24 -37.27 -1.73 -2.57
CA GLU A 24 -37.82 -3.06 -2.27
C GLU A 24 -38.43 -3.74 -3.50
N ALA A 25 -38.87 -2.97 -4.50
CA ALA A 25 -39.49 -3.49 -5.72
C ALA A 25 -38.48 -3.94 -6.79
N ALA A 26 -37.19 -3.63 -6.64
CA ALA A 26 -36.19 -4.04 -7.61
C ALA A 26 -35.91 -5.54 -7.49
N GLU A 27 -35.86 -6.25 -8.62
CA GLU A 27 -35.33 -7.59 -8.71
C GLU A 27 -33.79 -7.49 -8.80
N ILE A 28 -33.08 -8.07 -7.83
CA ILE A 28 -31.62 -8.00 -7.74
C ILE A 28 -31.06 -9.41 -7.73
N ILE A 29 -30.21 -9.72 -8.71
CA ILE A 29 -29.57 -11.03 -8.85
C ILE A 29 -28.04 -10.84 -8.93
N VAL A 30 -27.31 -11.55 -8.09
CA VAL A 30 -25.84 -11.60 -8.12
C VAL A 30 -25.40 -12.95 -8.68
N PHE A 31 -24.52 -12.91 -9.67
CA PHE A 31 -23.88 -14.09 -10.24
C PHE A 31 -22.44 -14.19 -9.76
N GLU A 32 -22.11 -15.30 -9.13
CA GLU A 32 -20.76 -15.57 -8.65
C GLU A 32 -20.29 -16.93 -9.21
N ARG A 33 -19.18 -16.91 -9.94
CA ARG A 33 -18.63 -18.12 -10.57
C ARG A 33 -18.04 -19.12 -9.58
N GLY A 34 -17.66 -18.64 -8.38
CA GLY A 34 -17.16 -19.47 -7.30
C GLY A 34 -18.29 -20.00 -6.40
N PRO A 35 -17.95 -20.89 -5.44
CA PRO A 35 -18.93 -21.47 -4.53
C PRO A 35 -19.35 -20.55 -3.38
N TYR A 36 -18.74 -19.40 -3.22
CA TYR A 36 -18.96 -18.47 -2.10
C TYR A 36 -19.44 -17.11 -2.58
N ALA A 37 -20.58 -16.65 -2.06
CA ALA A 37 -21.21 -15.39 -2.47
C ALA A 37 -20.34 -14.17 -2.19
N SER A 38 -19.81 -14.06 -0.97
CA SER A 38 -18.94 -12.99 -0.56
C SER A 38 -18.02 -13.45 0.59
N PHE A 39 -16.74 -13.18 0.45
CA PHE A 39 -15.73 -13.61 1.42
C PHE A 39 -14.60 -12.59 1.58
N ALA A 40 -13.87 -12.70 2.70
CA ALA A 40 -12.75 -11.85 3.05
C ALA A 40 -11.47 -12.26 2.30
N ASN A 41 -11.22 -11.69 1.12
CA ASN A 41 -10.00 -11.94 0.35
C ASN A 41 -8.74 -11.61 1.17
N CYS A 42 -8.76 -10.50 1.91
CA CYS A 42 -7.65 -10.10 2.80
C CYS A 42 -7.44 -11.06 3.98
N GLY A 43 -8.39 -11.96 4.27
CA GLY A 43 -8.25 -13.00 5.30
C GLY A 43 -7.50 -14.24 4.83
N LEU A 44 -7.31 -14.41 3.53
CA LEU A 44 -6.76 -15.64 2.94
C LEU A 44 -5.33 -15.96 3.39
N PRO A 45 -4.37 -15.00 3.43
CA PRO A 45 -3.04 -15.25 3.99
C PRO A 45 -3.09 -15.71 5.45
N TYR A 46 -3.94 -15.09 6.25
CA TYR A 46 -4.12 -15.43 7.68
C TYR A 46 -4.80 -16.79 7.89
N TYR A 47 -5.63 -17.20 6.94
CA TYR A 47 -6.19 -18.55 6.92
C TYR A 47 -5.13 -19.59 6.56
N VAL A 48 -4.25 -19.30 5.61
CA VAL A 48 -3.10 -20.16 5.31
C VAL A 48 -2.16 -20.25 6.52
N GLY A 49 -1.96 -19.18 7.26
CA GLY A 49 -1.10 -19.09 8.44
C GLY A 49 -1.70 -19.67 9.74
N ASP A 50 -2.92 -20.23 9.71
CA ASP A 50 -3.66 -20.71 10.88
C ASP A 50 -4.02 -19.64 11.93
N VAL A 51 -3.91 -18.35 11.60
CA VAL A 51 -4.42 -17.24 12.40
C VAL A 51 -5.96 -17.27 12.38
N ILE A 52 -6.54 -17.38 11.18
CA ILE A 52 -7.95 -17.69 10.99
C ILE A 52 -8.07 -19.21 10.86
N LYS A 53 -8.58 -19.87 11.87
CA LYS A 53 -8.58 -21.33 11.96
C LYS A 53 -9.66 -22.00 11.11
N GLU A 54 -10.86 -21.41 11.09
CA GLU A 54 -12.05 -21.99 10.48
C GLU A 54 -12.43 -21.18 9.23
N GLU A 55 -12.64 -21.89 8.12
CA GLU A 55 -13.01 -21.30 6.84
C GLU A 55 -14.29 -20.46 6.89
N LYS A 56 -15.26 -20.86 7.72
CA LYS A 56 -16.51 -20.11 7.89
C LYS A 56 -16.30 -18.66 8.33
N HIS A 57 -15.18 -18.36 9.04
CA HIS A 57 -14.85 -16.99 9.45
C HIS A 57 -14.37 -16.11 8.29
N LEU A 58 -14.08 -16.69 7.12
CA LEU A 58 -13.81 -15.94 5.90
C LEU A 58 -15.10 -15.47 5.21
N LEU A 59 -16.25 -16.08 5.50
CA LEU A 59 -17.52 -15.77 4.84
C LEU A 59 -18.07 -14.44 5.39
N VAL A 60 -18.14 -13.43 4.54
CA VAL A 60 -18.70 -12.12 4.88
C VAL A 60 -20.21 -12.13 4.73
N ALA A 61 -20.72 -12.76 3.67
CA ALA A 61 -22.14 -12.95 3.45
C ALA A 61 -22.39 -14.24 2.65
N THR A 62 -23.37 -15.03 3.12
CA THR A 62 -23.82 -16.25 2.43
C THR A 62 -25.02 -15.96 1.53
N PRO A 63 -25.35 -16.86 0.56
CA PRO A 63 -26.57 -16.72 -0.24
C PRO A 63 -27.84 -16.61 0.62
N GLU A 64 -27.90 -17.35 1.73
CA GLU A 64 -29.03 -17.34 2.67
C GLU A 64 -29.15 -15.97 3.33
N LEU A 65 -28.03 -15.38 3.81
CA LEU A 65 -28.03 -14.04 4.39
C LEU A 65 -28.53 -13.00 3.38
N PHE A 66 -28.10 -13.06 2.13
CA PHE A 66 -28.57 -12.16 1.08
C PHE A 66 -30.06 -12.33 0.81
N ARG A 67 -30.56 -13.59 0.73
CA ARG A 67 -31.98 -13.88 0.54
C ARG A 67 -32.80 -13.42 1.74
N ASP A 68 -32.48 -13.91 2.95
CA ASP A 68 -33.35 -13.78 4.12
C ASP A 68 -33.34 -12.36 4.72
N ARG A 69 -32.22 -11.65 4.62
CA ARG A 69 -32.10 -10.29 5.16
C ARG A 69 -32.36 -9.21 4.13
N PHE A 70 -32.02 -9.47 2.88
CA PHE A 70 -32.04 -8.45 1.84
C PHE A 70 -32.94 -8.78 0.64
N ASN A 71 -33.61 -9.91 0.60
CA ASN A 71 -34.38 -10.35 -0.58
C ASN A 71 -33.59 -10.22 -1.90
N ILE A 72 -32.31 -10.63 -1.88
CA ILE A 72 -31.39 -10.63 -3.02
C ILE A 72 -31.13 -12.08 -3.40
N ALA A 73 -31.32 -12.42 -4.67
CA ALA A 73 -30.93 -13.72 -5.19
C ALA A 73 -29.41 -13.75 -5.47
N VAL A 74 -28.73 -14.77 -4.96
CA VAL A 74 -27.33 -15.02 -5.29
C VAL A 74 -27.20 -16.41 -5.90
N ARG A 75 -26.68 -16.46 -7.12
CA ARG A 75 -26.41 -17.73 -7.84
C ARG A 75 -24.90 -17.95 -7.83
N THR A 76 -24.45 -18.82 -6.94
CA THR A 76 -23.05 -19.29 -6.90
C THR A 76 -22.83 -20.37 -7.96
N ASN A 77 -21.56 -20.67 -8.27
CA ASN A 77 -21.14 -21.56 -9.34
C ASN A 77 -21.77 -21.22 -10.71
N THR A 78 -22.15 -19.95 -10.90
CA THR A 78 -22.79 -19.45 -12.11
C THR A 78 -21.90 -18.38 -12.75
N GLU A 79 -21.33 -18.70 -13.90
CA GLU A 79 -20.43 -17.83 -14.65
C GLU A 79 -21.20 -17.07 -15.72
N VAL A 80 -21.02 -15.76 -15.77
CA VAL A 80 -21.45 -14.95 -16.91
C VAL A 80 -20.42 -15.12 -18.01
N THR A 81 -20.82 -15.66 -19.16
CA THR A 81 -19.92 -16.00 -20.27
C THR A 81 -19.93 -14.97 -21.39
N ALA A 82 -21.05 -14.28 -21.60
CA ALA A 82 -21.17 -13.20 -22.56
C ALA A 82 -22.13 -12.10 -22.09
N ILE A 83 -21.97 -10.92 -22.65
CA ILE A 83 -22.87 -9.76 -22.48
C ILE A 83 -23.24 -9.27 -23.86
N HIS A 84 -24.54 -9.07 -24.10
CA HIS A 84 -25.14 -8.53 -25.32
C HIS A 84 -25.77 -7.16 -25.02
N PRO A 85 -25.00 -6.07 -25.11
CA PRO A 85 -25.50 -4.74 -24.76
C PRO A 85 -26.68 -4.27 -25.62
N GLU A 86 -26.70 -4.68 -26.89
CA GLU A 86 -27.73 -4.31 -27.88
C GLU A 86 -29.10 -4.91 -27.58
N THR A 87 -29.14 -6.05 -26.86
CA THR A 87 -30.38 -6.74 -26.45
C THR A 87 -30.63 -6.70 -24.95
N ASN A 88 -29.71 -6.08 -24.18
CA ASN A 88 -29.72 -6.07 -22.71
C ASN A 88 -29.81 -7.48 -22.11
N ARG A 89 -29.01 -8.44 -22.60
CA ARG A 89 -28.98 -9.82 -22.13
C ARG A 89 -27.57 -10.25 -21.75
N ILE A 90 -27.50 -11.22 -20.86
CA ILE A 90 -26.26 -11.93 -20.52
C ILE A 90 -26.44 -13.43 -20.73
N GLU A 91 -25.37 -14.11 -21.12
CA GLU A 91 -25.28 -15.56 -21.12
C GLU A 91 -24.64 -16.06 -19.83
N LEU A 92 -25.19 -17.17 -19.35
CA LEU A 92 -24.80 -17.80 -18.09
C LEU A 92 -24.44 -19.27 -18.34
N ARG A 93 -23.43 -19.74 -17.63
CA ARG A 93 -23.09 -21.15 -17.54
C ARG A 93 -23.06 -21.60 -16.08
N ASP A 94 -23.88 -22.59 -15.75
CA ASP A 94 -23.75 -23.30 -14.47
C ASP A 94 -22.49 -24.16 -14.50
N ARG A 95 -21.55 -23.93 -13.60
CA ARG A 95 -20.25 -24.60 -13.59
C ARG A 95 -20.29 -26.04 -13.04
N GLN A 96 -21.40 -26.44 -12.44
CA GLN A 96 -21.59 -27.81 -11.94
C GLN A 96 -22.25 -28.68 -12.98
N SER A 97 -23.33 -28.21 -13.61
CA SER A 97 -24.08 -28.98 -14.61
C SER A 97 -23.63 -28.72 -16.04
N GLY A 98 -22.96 -27.61 -16.31
CA GLY A 98 -22.62 -27.14 -17.65
C GLY A 98 -23.81 -26.51 -18.40
N ALA A 99 -24.98 -26.38 -17.77
CA ALA A 99 -26.17 -25.81 -18.39
C ALA A 99 -25.96 -24.34 -18.76
N GLU A 100 -26.39 -23.96 -19.94
CA GLU A 100 -26.34 -22.60 -20.45
C GLU A 100 -27.74 -21.97 -20.44
N THR A 101 -27.83 -20.72 -20.00
CA THR A 101 -29.09 -19.95 -19.94
C THR A 101 -28.82 -18.50 -20.25
N GLU A 102 -29.89 -17.76 -20.53
CA GLU A 102 -29.82 -16.30 -20.72
C GLU A 102 -30.70 -15.55 -19.72
N GLU A 103 -30.28 -14.32 -19.36
CA GLU A 103 -31.05 -13.44 -18.51
C GLU A 103 -31.04 -12.01 -19.09
N ALA A 104 -32.22 -11.36 -19.04
CA ALA A 104 -32.36 -9.96 -19.45
C ALA A 104 -32.16 -9.03 -18.25
N TYR A 105 -31.69 -7.80 -18.49
CA TYR A 105 -31.49 -6.79 -17.46
C TYR A 105 -31.98 -5.39 -17.89
N ASP A 106 -32.38 -4.59 -16.91
CA ASP A 106 -32.55 -3.15 -17.06
C ASP A 106 -31.24 -2.41 -16.75
N ALA A 107 -30.46 -2.93 -15.77
CA ALA A 107 -29.15 -2.41 -15.39
C ALA A 107 -28.20 -3.58 -15.09
N LEU A 108 -26.94 -3.46 -15.53
CA LEU A 108 -25.89 -4.46 -15.31
C LEU A 108 -24.73 -3.83 -14.56
N VAL A 109 -24.23 -4.50 -13.52
CA VAL A 109 -23.05 -4.07 -12.76
C VAL A 109 -21.95 -5.12 -12.89
N LEU A 110 -20.79 -4.74 -13.42
CA LEU A 110 -19.61 -5.56 -13.53
C LEU A 110 -18.70 -5.36 -12.32
N SER A 111 -18.50 -6.41 -11.55
CA SER A 111 -17.59 -6.44 -10.40
C SER A 111 -16.72 -7.72 -10.42
N PRO A 112 -16.08 -8.07 -11.55
CA PRO A 112 -15.34 -9.33 -11.70
C PRO A 112 -14.04 -9.32 -10.86
N GLY A 113 -13.56 -8.15 -10.46
CA GLY A 113 -12.35 -7.97 -9.67
C GLY A 113 -11.07 -8.06 -10.50
N ALA A 114 -10.00 -8.59 -9.87
CA ALA A 114 -8.71 -8.79 -10.48
C ALA A 114 -8.25 -10.23 -10.26
N LYS A 115 -7.41 -10.74 -11.14
CA LYS A 115 -6.81 -12.08 -11.06
C LYS A 115 -5.31 -12.00 -10.80
N PRO A 116 -4.73 -12.96 -10.05
CA PRO A 116 -3.29 -13.05 -9.87
C PRO A 116 -2.57 -13.16 -11.21
N ILE A 117 -1.46 -12.48 -11.33
CA ILE A 117 -0.57 -12.64 -12.48
C ILE A 117 0.15 -13.97 -12.33
N ARG A 118 0.03 -14.83 -13.35
CA ARG A 118 0.87 -16.02 -13.53
C ARG A 118 1.84 -15.71 -14.67
N PRO A 119 3.14 -15.54 -14.36
CA PRO A 119 4.13 -15.24 -15.39
C PRO A 119 4.25 -16.44 -16.37
N PRO A 120 4.49 -16.18 -17.66
CA PRO A 120 4.61 -17.25 -18.67
C PRO A 120 5.99 -17.90 -18.60
N ILE A 121 6.31 -18.52 -17.48
CA ILE A 121 7.58 -19.23 -17.24
C ILE A 121 7.34 -20.74 -17.14
N PRO A 122 8.33 -21.57 -17.50
CA PRO A 122 8.20 -23.03 -17.42
C PRO A 122 7.83 -23.50 -16.02
N GLY A 123 6.95 -24.48 -15.93
CA GLY A 123 6.58 -25.11 -14.66
C GLY A 123 5.63 -24.32 -13.77
N VAL A 124 5.08 -23.19 -14.24
CA VAL A 124 4.17 -22.35 -13.44
C VAL A 124 2.89 -23.07 -13.00
N ASP A 125 2.50 -24.13 -13.71
CA ASP A 125 1.31 -24.94 -13.43
C ASP A 125 1.60 -26.23 -12.66
N LEU A 126 2.83 -26.46 -12.20
CA LEU A 126 3.18 -27.61 -11.38
C LEU A 126 2.44 -27.60 -10.04
N ASP A 127 2.14 -28.82 -9.55
CA ASP A 127 1.67 -28.98 -8.18
C ASP A 127 2.68 -28.41 -7.18
N GLY A 128 2.19 -27.72 -6.15
CA GLY A 128 3.04 -27.00 -5.20
C GLY A 128 3.31 -25.52 -5.60
N VAL A 129 2.90 -25.08 -6.80
CA VAL A 129 2.92 -23.67 -7.20
C VAL A 129 1.53 -23.06 -7.02
N PHE A 130 1.41 -22.10 -6.11
CA PHE A 130 0.14 -21.52 -5.67
C PHE A 130 0.02 -20.03 -5.95
N THR A 131 -1.22 -19.58 -6.10
CA THR A 131 -1.63 -18.18 -5.95
C THR A 131 -2.62 -18.08 -4.80
N VAL A 132 -2.81 -16.88 -4.24
CA VAL A 132 -3.77 -16.62 -3.15
C VAL A 132 -4.84 -15.68 -3.68
N ARG A 133 -6.00 -16.22 -4.06
CA ARG A 133 -7.11 -15.44 -4.63
C ARG A 133 -8.49 -15.84 -4.10
N THR A 134 -8.70 -17.12 -3.87
CA THR A 134 -9.99 -17.69 -3.45
C THR A 134 -9.82 -18.59 -2.21
N ILE A 135 -10.92 -18.86 -1.52
CA ILE A 135 -10.91 -19.83 -0.40
C ILE A 135 -10.40 -21.21 -0.87
N PRO A 136 -10.86 -21.77 -2.01
CA PRO A 136 -10.30 -23.02 -2.53
C PRO A 136 -8.77 -22.98 -2.75
N ASP A 137 -8.20 -21.88 -3.21
CA ASP A 137 -6.74 -21.76 -3.38
C ASP A 137 -6.02 -21.87 -2.04
N SER A 138 -6.50 -21.12 -1.04
CA SER A 138 -5.91 -21.13 0.31
C SER A 138 -6.10 -22.49 1.01
N ARG A 139 -7.24 -23.16 0.78
CA ARG A 139 -7.47 -24.52 1.28
C ARG A 139 -6.48 -25.50 0.68
N ARG A 140 -6.32 -25.51 -0.66
CA ARG A 140 -5.34 -26.36 -1.34
C ARG A 140 -3.92 -26.15 -0.81
N MET A 141 -3.52 -24.91 -0.54
CA MET A 141 -2.20 -24.61 0.03
C MET A 141 -2.07 -25.12 1.46
N ARG A 142 -3.09 -24.96 2.31
CA ARG A 142 -3.10 -25.52 3.68
C ARG A 142 -2.97 -27.05 3.66
N ASP A 143 -3.78 -27.70 2.82
CA ASP A 143 -3.78 -29.14 2.67
C ASP A 143 -2.42 -29.63 2.17
N TRP A 144 -1.82 -28.94 1.19
CA TRP A 144 -0.47 -29.24 0.71
C TRP A 144 0.58 -29.17 1.83
N ILE A 145 0.60 -28.07 2.58
CA ILE A 145 1.55 -27.90 3.70
C ILE A 145 1.39 -29.04 4.72
N GLN A 146 0.17 -29.43 5.04
CA GLN A 146 -0.12 -30.48 6.01
C GLN A 146 0.24 -31.88 5.48
N GLN A 147 -0.15 -32.21 4.26
CA GLN A 147 0.02 -33.54 3.68
C GLN A 147 1.48 -33.85 3.33
N THR A 148 2.22 -32.84 2.84
CA THR A 148 3.64 -33.01 2.49
C THR A 148 4.61 -32.80 3.66
N GLY A 149 4.12 -32.23 4.76
CA GLY A 149 4.97 -31.80 5.87
C GLY A 149 5.96 -30.70 5.45
N ALA A 150 5.51 -29.79 4.58
CA ALA A 150 6.33 -28.72 4.00
C ALA A 150 7.04 -27.89 5.07
N ARG A 151 8.33 -27.60 4.84
CA ARG A 151 9.20 -26.84 5.73
C ARG A 151 9.84 -25.62 5.07
N GLN A 152 9.88 -25.58 3.75
CA GLN A 152 10.50 -24.50 2.97
C GLN A 152 9.48 -23.92 1.98
N ALA A 153 9.41 -22.61 1.90
CA ALA A 153 8.57 -21.90 0.96
C ALA A 153 9.37 -20.84 0.19
N VAL A 154 9.11 -20.72 -1.11
CA VAL A 154 9.58 -19.59 -1.90
C VAL A 154 8.39 -18.71 -2.24
N ILE A 155 8.50 -17.41 -1.94
CA ILE A 155 7.54 -16.39 -2.30
C ILE A 155 8.11 -15.56 -3.43
N VAL A 156 7.43 -15.55 -4.57
CA VAL A 156 7.81 -14.76 -5.73
C VAL A 156 7.00 -13.47 -5.74
N GLY A 157 7.67 -12.36 -5.42
CA GLY A 157 7.10 -11.01 -5.26
C GLY A 157 7.03 -10.53 -3.81
N GLY A 158 7.60 -9.36 -3.55
CA GLY A 158 7.71 -8.72 -2.23
C GLY A 158 6.70 -7.59 -1.98
N GLY A 159 5.52 -7.64 -2.62
CA GLY A 159 4.39 -6.73 -2.38
C GLY A 159 3.55 -7.12 -1.17
N TYR A 160 2.36 -6.50 -1.00
CA TYR A 160 1.45 -6.74 0.14
C TYR A 160 1.18 -8.23 0.37
N ILE A 161 0.69 -8.94 -0.63
CA ILE A 161 0.35 -10.37 -0.53
C ILE A 161 1.59 -11.20 -0.18
N GLY A 162 2.73 -10.91 -0.82
CA GLY A 162 3.98 -11.63 -0.56
C GLY A 162 4.47 -11.45 0.87
N LEU A 163 4.38 -10.25 1.43
CA LEU A 163 4.77 -9.98 2.82
C LEU A 163 3.80 -10.62 3.84
N GLU A 164 2.49 -10.51 3.62
CA GLU A 164 1.51 -11.19 4.46
C GLU A 164 1.69 -12.72 4.45
N MET A 165 1.95 -13.30 3.27
CA MET A 165 2.29 -14.73 3.17
C MET A 165 3.60 -15.06 3.86
N THR A 166 4.61 -14.18 3.77
CA THR A 166 5.89 -14.37 4.48
C THR A 166 5.69 -14.47 5.99
N GLU A 167 5.00 -13.49 6.58
CA GLU A 167 4.70 -13.51 8.01
C GLU A 167 3.97 -14.79 8.41
N ASN A 168 2.87 -15.10 7.72
CA ASN A 168 2.02 -16.22 8.05
C ASN A 168 2.72 -17.59 7.89
N LEU A 169 3.59 -17.75 6.90
CA LEU A 169 4.34 -18.99 6.73
C LEU A 169 5.52 -19.10 7.72
N VAL A 170 6.20 -18.00 8.04
CA VAL A 170 7.24 -17.98 9.09
C VAL A 170 6.63 -18.29 10.46
N GLU A 171 5.53 -17.66 10.83
CA GLU A 171 4.85 -17.93 12.11
C GLU A 171 4.30 -19.38 12.16
N ARG A 172 4.03 -19.99 11.03
CA ARG A 172 3.68 -21.40 10.90
C ARG A 172 4.90 -22.35 10.96
N GLY A 173 6.11 -21.80 11.08
CA GLY A 173 7.36 -22.56 11.25
C GLY A 173 8.05 -22.95 9.95
N LEU A 174 7.69 -22.38 8.80
CA LEU A 174 8.39 -22.64 7.54
C LEU A 174 9.59 -21.69 7.39
N GLY A 175 10.68 -22.19 6.80
CA GLY A 175 11.75 -21.35 6.25
C GLY A 175 11.24 -20.67 4.97
N VAL A 176 11.35 -19.34 4.91
CA VAL A 176 10.82 -18.57 3.78
C VAL A 176 11.94 -17.86 3.03
N THR A 177 11.93 -17.97 1.70
CA THR A 177 12.75 -17.15 0.81
C THR A 177 11.83 -16.28 -0.06
N ILE A 178 12.03 -14.97 -0.02
CA ILE A 178 11.36 -14.00 -0.91
C ILE A 178 12.27 -13.73 -2.11
N VAL A 179 11.75 -13.83 -3.31
CA VAL A 179 12.41 -13.43 -4.56
C VAL A 179 11.66 -12.22 -5.11
N GLU A 180 12.33 -11.07 -5.16
CA GLU A 180 11.76 -9.81 -5.63
C GLU A 180 12.59 -9.24 -6.79
N LEU A 181 11.92 -8.94 -7.90
CA LEU A 181 12.53 -8.39 -9.11
C LEU A 181 13.15 -7.01 -8.88
N GLN A 182 12.53 -6.21 -8.02
CA GLN A 182 12.98 -4.85 -7.75
C GLN A 182 14.09 -4.82 -6.68
N SER A 183 14.72 -3.67 -6.54
CA SER A 183 15.81 -3.44 -5.56
C SER A 183 15.34 -3.35 -4.10
N GLN A 184 14.04 -3.48 -3.83
CA GLN A 184 13.44 -3.40 -2.50
C GLN A 184 12.13 -4.18 -2.41
N LEU A 185 11.74 -4.57 -1.21
CA LEU A 185 10.36 -4.99 -0.91
C LEU A 185 9.42 -3.81 -1.05
N MET A 186 8.10 -4.05 -1.19
CA MET A 186 7.09 -2.99 -1.33
C MET A 186 7.49 -1.90 -2.35
N PRO A 187 7.71 -2.25 -3.62
CA PRO A 187 8.33 -1.34 -4.60
C PRO A 187 7.53 -0.08 -4.92
N ILE A 188 6.28 0.00 -4.48
CA ILE A 188 5.42 1.19 -4.63
C ILE A 188 5.73 2.30 -3.61
N LEU A 189 6.44 1.98 -2.52
CA LEU A 189 6.80 2.91 -1.45
C LEU A 189 8.23 3.42 -1.61
N ASP A 190 8.55 4.49 -0.89
CA ASP A 190 9.89 5.07 -0.93
C ASP A 190 10.86 4.16 -0.14
N PRO A 191 12.10 3.96 -0.63
CA PRO A 191 12.99 2.91 -0.14
C PRO A 191 13.33 3.03 1.34
N GLU A 192 13.62 4.25 1.82
CA GLU A 192 13.99 4.52 3.20
C GLU A 192 12.84 4.24 4.19
N MET A 193 11.59 4.30 3.72
CA MET A 193 10.42 3.99 4.53
C MET A 193 10.17 2.48 4.63
N VAL A 194 10.65 1.71 3.66
CA VAL A 194 10.54 0.24 3.63
C VAL A 194 11.67 -0.44 4.40
N GLU A 195 12.82 0.20 4.54
CA GLU A 195 14.01 -0.38 5.15
C GLU A 195 13.77 -1.03 6.54
N PRO A 196 13.00 -0.41 7.47
CA PRO A 196 12.70 -1.03 8.76
C PRO A 196 11.92 -2.36 8.62
N ILE A 197 11.04 -2.47 7.64
CA ILE A 197 10.28 -3.69 7.33
C ILE A 197 11.22 -4.76 6.78
N GLN A 198 12.08 -4.42 5.83
CA GLN A 198 13.02 -5.34 5.22
C GLN A 198 14.02 -5.89 6.24
N ALA A 199 14.51 -5.03 7.12
CA ALA A 199 15.35 -5.44 8.25
C ALA A 199 14.60 -6.37 9.23
N MET A 200 13.29 -6.15 9.45
CA MET A 200 12.45 -7.02 10.29
C MET A 200 12.28 -8.41 9.67
N VAL A 201 11.95 -8.48 8.38
CA VAL A 201 11.82 -9.73 7.62
C VAL A 201 13.08 -10.59 7.77
N SER A 202 14.25 -9.98 7.55
CA SER A 202 15.54 -10.68 7.69
C SER A 202 15.81 -11.13 9.14
N ARG A 203 15.50 -10.30 10.13
CA ARG A 203 15.65 -10.66 11.56
C ARG A 203 14.74 -11.81 11.98
N LYS A 204 13.60 -11.97 11.34
CA LYS A 204 12.66 -13.08 11.57
C LYS A 204 13.06 -14.37 10.83
N GLY A 205 14.20 -14.35 10.15
CA GLY A 205 14.79 -15.53 9.52
C GLY A 205 14.35 -15.77 8.07
N ALA A 206 13.52 -14.89 7.49
CA ALA A 206 13.21 -14.98 6.08
C ALA A 206 14.40 -14.46 5.24
N ARG A 207 14.79 -15.22 4.22
CA ARG A 207 15.81 -14.81 3.25
C ARG A 207 15.18 -13.91 2.20
N VAL A 208 15.81 -12.77 1.90
CA VAL A 208 15.34 -11.83 0.89
C VAL A 208 16.34 -11.76 -0.26
N LEU A 209 15.92 -12.09 -1.46
CA LEU A 209 16.66 -11.97 -2.71
C LEU A 209 16.03 -10.86 -3.54
N LEU A 210 16.73 -9.74 -3.67
CA LEU A 210 16.32 -8.58 -4.44
C LEU A 210 17.00 -8.57 -5.80
N ASN A 211 16.43 -7.84 -6.76
CA ASN A 211 16.91 -7.73 -8.13
C ASN A 211 17.05 -9.09 -8.82
N ASP A 212 16.20 -10.04 -8.47
CA ASP A 212 16.17 -11.36 -9.08
C ASP A 212 14.73 -11.79 -9.36
N GLN A 213 14.54 -12.72 -10.26
CA GLN A 213 13.23 -13.21 -10.66
C GLN A 213 13.22 -14.72 -10.75
N ALA A 214 12.06 -15.33 -10.55
CA ALA A 214 11.84 -16.71 -10.91
C ALA A 214 11.84 -16.83 -12.45
N ALA A 215 12.69 -17.70 -12.97
CA ALA A 215 12.82 -17.98 -14.40
C ALA A 215 12.10 -19.28 -14.81
N GLY A 216 11.83 -20.16 -13.85
CA GLY A 216 11.12 -21.41 -14.07
C GLY A 216 11.02 -22.25 -12.80
N PHE A 217 10.16 -23.26 -12.85
CA PHE A 217 9.97 -24.25 -11.80
C PHE A 217 10.14 -25.64 -12.37
N GLU A 218 10.83 -26.51 -11.65
CA GLU A 218 11.08 -27.89 -12.02
C GLU A 218 10.72 -28.82 -10.86
N PRO A 219 10.23 -30.05 -11.14
CA PRO A 219 10.11 -31.06 -10.11
C PRO A 219 11.47 -31.43 -9.51
N ALA A 220 11.50 -31.65 -8.20
CA ALA A 220 12.66 -32.18 -7.49
C ALA A 220 12.27 -33.43 -6.70
N ALA A 221 13.25 -34.09 -6.07
CA ALA A 221 13.00 -35.32 -5.33
C ALA A 221 11.99 -35.13 -4.19
N GLY A 222 11.13 -36.12 -3.95
CA GLY A 222 10.22 -36.16 -2.78
C GLY A 222 9.09 -35.14 -2.81
N GLN A 223 8.50 -34.87 -3.96
CA GLN A 223 7.43 -33.86 -4.19
C GLN A 223 7.89 -32.41 -3.96
N ARG A 224 9.19 -32.14 -3.95
CA ARG A 224 9.75 -30.81 -3.86
C ARG A 224 9.81 -30.14 -5.24
N LEU A 225 10.02 -28.84 -5.21
CA LEU A 225 10.23 -28.00 -6.39
C LEU A 225 11.63 -27.42 -6.37
N ARG A 226 12.17 -27.19 -7.57
CA ARG A 226 13.37 -26.37 -7.79
C ARG A 226 12.96 -25.11 -8.51
N VAL A 227 13.19 -23.96 -7.87
CA VAL A 227 12.96 -22.63 -8.43
C VAL A 227 14.24 -22.18 -9.11
N GLN A 228 14.21 -22.04 -10.42
CA GLN A 228 15.31 -21.46 -11.19
C GLN A 228 15.20 -19.94 -11.14
N LEU A 229 16.29 -19.25 -10.83
CA LEU A 229 16.35 -17.79 -10.77
C LEU A 229 17.04 -17.22 -12.00
N GLY A 230 16.70 -15.96 -12.32
CA GLY A 230 17.33 -15.21 -13.42
C GLY A 230 18.85 -15.04 -13.26
N SER A 231 19.35 -15.02 -12.03
CA SER A 231 20.79 -15.01 -11.72
C SER A 231 21.51 -16.32 -12.03
N GLY A 232 20.80 -17.37 -12.42
CA GLY A 232 21.34 -18.72 -12.61
C GLY A 232 21.38 -19.56 -11.30
N THR A 233 21.00 -18.99 -10.17
CA THR A 233 20.87 -19.72 -8.90
C THR A 233 19.60 -20.57 -8.89
N ALA A 234 19.64 -21.72 -8.22
CA ALA A 234 18.45 -22.55 -7.99
C ALA A 234 18.16 -22.71 -6.50
N ILE A 235 16.88 -22.74 -6.14
CA ILE A 235 16.40 -22.90 -4.76
C ILE A 235 15.48 -24.11 -4.70
N GLU A 236 15.79 -25.09 -3.84
CA GLU A 236 14.87 -26.18 -3.55
C GLU A 236 13.86 -25.78 -2.47
N THR A 237 12.60 -26.09 -2.69
CA THR A 237 11.49 -25.71 -1.82
C THR A 237 10.37 -26.75 -1.82
N ASP A 238 9.51 -26.70 -0.83
CA ASP A 238 8.35 -27.62 -0.75
C ASP A 238 7.08 -26.98 -1.36
N LEU A 239 7.04 -25.64 -1.43
CA LEU A 239 5.97 -24.90 -2.12
C LEU A 239 6.45 -23.54 -2.63
N VAL A 240 5.75 -23.03 -3.62
CA VAL A 240 5.94 -21.71 -4.19
C VAL A 240 4.64 -20.91 -4.11
N VAL A 241 4.72 -19.64 -3.69
CA VAL A 241 3.62 -18.69 -3.71
C VAL A 241 3.90 -17.59 -4.72
N LEU A 242 3.09 -17.49 -5.76
CA LEU A 242 3.16 -16.41 -6.75
C LEU A 242 2.41 -15.18 -6.24
N ALA A 243 3.15 -14.14 -5.91
CA ALA A 243 2.65 -12.85 -5.39
C ALA A 243 3.15 -11.66 -6.22
N VAL A 244 3.32 -11.86 -7.55
CA VAL A 244 3.88 -10.87 -8.49
C VAL A 244 2.88 -9.80 -8.94
N GLY A 245 1.76 -9.68 -8.24
CA GLY A 245 0.72 -8.70 -8.50
C GLY A 245 -0.55 -9.30 -9.10
N VAL A 246 -1.49 -8.42 -9.39
CA VAL A 246 -2.81 -8.74 -9.94
C VAL A 246 -3.08 -7.91 -11.19
N LYS A 247 -3.94 -8.40 -12.07
CA LYS A 247 -4.43 -7.66 -13.22
C LYS A 247 -5.96 -7.66 -13.25
N PRO A 248 -6.59 -6.53 -13.67
CA PRO A 248 -8.03 -6.46 -13.84
C PRO A 248 -8.59 -7.60 -14.67
N GLU A 249 -9.74 -8.14 -14.28
CA GLU A 249 -10.50 -9.10 -15.11
C GLU A 249 -11.41 -8.31 -16.06
N VAL A 250 -10.98 -8.17 -17.30
CA VAL A 250 -11.64 -7.32 -18.31
C VAL A 250 -12.15 -8.09 -19.53
N GLU A 251 -11.90 -9.39 -19.59
CA GLU A 251 -12.21 -10.22 -20.76
C GLU A 251 -13.69 -10.12 -21.16
N LEU A 252 -14.58 -10.19 -20.18
CA LEU A 252 -16.03 -10.06 -20.40
C LEU A 252 -16.41 -8.67 -20.94
N ALA A 253 -15.80 -7.62 -20.39
CA ALA A 253 -16.03 -6.26 -20.81
C ALA A 253 -15.53 -6.00 -22.25
N VAL A 254 -14.34 -6.53 -22.58
CA VAL A 254 -13.75 -6.44 -23.94
C VAL A 254 -14.62 -7.14 -24.95
N ALA A 255 -15.06 -8.37 -24.65
CA ALA A 255 -15.95 -9.14 -25.54
C ALA A 255 -17.28 -8.42 -25.78
N ALA A 256 -17.78 -7.68 -24.80
CA ALA A 256 -18.99 -6.85 -24.92
C ALA A 256 -18.76 -5.45 -25.56
N GLY A 257 -17.56 -5.16 -26.05
CA GLY A 257 -17.23 -3.88 -26.69
C GLY A 257 -17.12 -2.68 -25.75
N LEU A 258 -16.97 -2.89 -24.43
CA LEU A 258 -16.77 -1.81 -23.48
C LEU A 258 -15.34 -1.25 -23.61
N LYS A 259 -15.19 0.05 -23.44
CA LYS A 259 -13.90 0.73 -23.51
C LYS A 259 -13.06 0.42 -22.26
N LEU A 260 -11.77 0.18 -22.51
CA LEU A 260 -10.75 0.12 -21.46
C LEU A 260 -10.04 1.46 -21.33
N GLY A 261 -9.53 1.75 -20.14
CA GLY A 261 -8.62 2.85 -19.89
C GLY A 261 -7.18 2.52 -20.33
N SER A 262 -6.31 3.50 -20.21
CA SER A 262 -4.92 3.43 -20.73
C SER A 262 -4.03 2.41 -20.01
N ARG A 263 -4.43 1.98 -18.81
CA ARG A 263 -3.70 1.00 -17.99
C ARG A 263 -4.42 -0.35 -17.89
N GLY A 264 -5.39 -0.59 -18.77
CA GLY A 264 -6.02 -1.89 -18.99
C GLY A 264 -7.18 -2.25 -18.07
N GLY A 265 -7.66 -1.35 -17.21
CA GLY A 265 -8.91 -1.52 -16.48
C GLY A 265 -10.13 -1.05 -17.28
N ILE A 266 -11.33 -1.43 -16.87
CA ILE A 266 -12.57 -0.94 -17.49
C ILE A 266 -12.67 0.58 -17.26
N GLN A 267 -12.85 1.35 -18.34
CA GLN A 267 -13.04 2.79 -18.25
C GLN A 267 -14.42 3.10 -17.67
N VAL A 268 -14.47 3.93 -16.62
CA VAL A 268 -15.68 4.42 -16.01
C VAL A 268 -15.63 5.93 -15.79
N ASP A 269 -16.79 6.57 -15.74
CA ASP A 269 -16.93 7.97 -15.31
C ASP A 269 -16.97 8.07 -13.76
N ASP A 270 -17.13 9.29 -13.25
CA ASP A 270 -17.26 9.54 -11.80
C ASP A 270 -18.57 8.99 -11.19
N ARG A 271 -19.48 8.49 -12.01
CA ARG A 271 -20.73 7.81 -11.64
C ARG A 271 -20.65 6.29 -11.81
N MET A 272 -19.44 5.76 -12.03
CA MET A 272 -19.18 4.34 -12.30
C MET A 272 -19.83 3.79 -13.56
N ARG A 273 -20.27 4.64 -14.49
CA ARG A 273 -20.82 4.23 -15.79
C ARG A 273 -19.70 3.85 -16.74
N THR A 274 -19.91 2.78 -17.48
CA THR A 274 -19.03 2.39 -18.58
C THR A 274 -19.33 3.19 -19.85
N SER A 275 -18.73 2.82 -20.97
CA SER A 275 -19.05 3.37 -22.30
C SER A 275 -20.46 3.01 -22.81
N VAL A 276 -21.19 2.12 -22.12
CA VAL A 276 -22.56 1.72 -22.43
C VAL A 276 -23.50 2.17 -21.31
N ALA A 277 -24.57 2.85 -21.69
CA ALA A 277 -25.40 3.67 -20.78
C ALA A 277 -26.01 2.92 -19.58
N ASN A 278 -26.38 1.65 -19.71
CA ASN A 278 -27.01 0.82 -18.68
C ASN A 278 -26.08 -0.24 -18.09
N ILE A 279 -24.77 -0.08 -18.30
CA ILE A 279 -23.73 -0.94 -17.72
C ILE A 279 -22.80 -0.09 -16.85
N TRP A 280 -22.65 -0.51 -15.59
CA TRP A 280 -21.72 0.04 -14.60
C TRP A 280 -20.59 -0.93 -14.34
N ALA A 281 -19.42 -0.45 -13.90
CA ALA A 281 -18.34 -1.31 -13.44
C ALA A 281 -17.73 -0.76 -12.16
N VAL A 282 -17.33 -1.66 -11.24
CA VAL A 282 -16.81 -1.31 -9.91
C VAL A 282 -15.74 -2.30 -9.44
N GLY A 283 -14.96 -1.89 -8.46
CA GLY A 283 -13.93 -2.73 -7.82
C GLY A 283 -12.61 -2.76 -8.60
N ASP A 284 -11.85 -3.84 -8.39
CA ASP A 284 -10.46 -3.95 -8.88
C ASP A 284 -10.35 -4.03 -10.41
N ALA A 285 -11.47 -4.21 -11.10
CA ALA A 285 -11.52 -4.28 -12.58
C ALA A 285 -11.52 -2.91 -13.27
N VAL A 286 -11.76 -1.80 -12.53
CA VAL A 286 -11.92 -0.47 -13.14
C VAL A 286 -10.66 0.39 -13.03
N GLU A 287 -10.48 1.31 -13.97
CA GLU A 287 -9.55 2.43 -13.83
C GLU A 287 -10.20 3.60 -13.14
N VAL A 288 -9.48 4.19 -12.19
CA VAL A 288 -9.93 5.34 -11.42
C VAL A 288 -8.88 6.43 -11.39
N LEU A 289 -9.35 7.67 -11.29
CA LEU A 289 -8.51 8.87 -11.25
C LEU A 289 -7.92 9.07 -9.85
N SER A 290 -6.63 9.42 -9.78
CA SER A 290 -6.02 10.00 -8.59
C SER A 290 -6.27 11.52 -8.59
N PRO A 291 -6.96 12.07 -7.59
CA PRO A 291 -7.24 13.51 -7.54
C PRO A 291 -5.99 14.36 -7.27
N ILE A 292 -4.89 13.75 -6.84
CA ILE A 292 -3.63 14.42 -6.51
C ILE A 292 -2.74 14.54 -7.76
N THR A 293 -2.60 13.44 -8.50
CA THR A 293 -1.67 13.36 -9.63
C THR A 293 -2.34 13.56 -10.98
N GLY A 294 -3.66 13.45 -11.06
CA GLY A 294 -4.39 13.42 -12.33
C GLY A 294 -4.20 12.12 -13.14
N LEU A 295 -3.46 11.16 -12.62
CA LEU A 295 -3.22 9.88 -13.29
C LEU A 295 -4.37 8.91 -13.05
N SER A 296 -4.73 8.14 -14.07
CA SER A 296 -5.70 7.05 -13.96
C SER A 296 -5.00 5.70 -13.93
N GLY A 297 -5.61 4.74 -13.24
CA GLY A 297 -5.14 3.35 -13.22
C GLY A 297 -5.98 2.45 -12.30
N PRO A 298 -5.79 1.13 -12.38
CA PRO A 298 -6.39 0.20 -11.45
C PRO A 298 -5.83 0.39 -10.04
N VAL A 299 -6.71 0.39 -9.04
CA VAL A 299 -6.32 0.46 -7.61
C VAL A 299 -7.08 -0.65 -6.86
N PRO A 300 -6.49 -1.87 -6.78
CA PRO A 300 -7.14 -3.04 -6.21
C PRO A 300 -7.17 -2.98 -4.68
N LEU A 301 -8.08 -2.18 -4.14
CA LEU A 301 -8.29 -1.99 -2.71
C LEU A 301 -9.79 -2.12 -2.36
N ALA A 302 -10.09 -2.82 -1.28
CA ALA A 302 -11.46 -3.08 -0.84
C ALA A 302 -12.24 -1.81 -0.46
N GLY A 303 -11.58 -0.82 0.12
CA GLY A 303 -12.21 0.47 0.49
C GLY A 303 -12.81 1.21 -0.72
N PRO A 304 -12.04 1.49 -1.78
CA PRO A 304 -12.54 2.01 -3.04
C PRO A 304 -13.65 1.16 -3.65
N ALA A 305 -13.47 -0.17 -3.74
CA ALA A 305 -14.45 -1.09 -4.31
C ALA A 305 -15.82 -0.97 -3.62
N ASN A 306 -15.86 -0.93 -2.28
CA ASN A 306 -17.09 -0.76 -1.50
C ASN A 306 -17.77 0.60 -1.78
N ARG A 307 -16.99 1.68 -1.84
CA ARG A 307 -17.53 3.02 -2.14
C ARG A 307 -18.08 3.10 -3.56
N GLN A 308 -17.39 2.52 -4.53
CA GLN A 308 -17.82 2.44 -5.93
C GLN A 308 -19.14 1.67 -6.07
N GLY A 309 -19.25 0.49 -5.42
CA GLY A 309 -20.48 -0.28 -5.41
C GLY A 309 -21.68 0.50 -4.86
N ARG A 310 -21.47 1.25 -3.78
CA ARG A 310 -22.49 2.15 -3.22
C ARG A 310 -22.89 3.26 -4.18
N ILE A 311 -21.92 3.89 -4.84
CA ILE A 311 -22.16 4.98 -5.80
C ILE A 311 -22.89 4.46 -7.03
N ALA A 312 -22.49 3.33 -7.60
CA ALA A 312 -23.18 2.70 -8.72
C ALA A 312 -24.66 2.44 -8.39
N ALA A 313 -24.96 1.89 -7.20
CA ALA A 313 -26.31 1.68 -6.74
C ALA A 313 -27.11 2.99 -6.61
N ASP A 314 -26.52 4.03 -6.02
CA ASP A 314 -27.16 5.34 -5.90
C ASP A 314 -27.50 5.93 -7.29
N VAL A 315 -26.57 5.84 -8.25
CA VAL A 315 -26.74 6.34 -9.62
C VAL A 315 -27.79 5.55 -10.40
N ILE A 316 -27.79 4.21 -10.29
CA ILE A 316 -28.81 3.34 -10.90
C ILE A 316 -30.21 3.73 -10.42
N MET A 317 -30.32 4.12 -9.15
CA MET A 317 -31.58 4.55 -8.54
C MET A 317 -31.86 6.06 -8.71
N GLY A 318 -31.16 6.74 -9.63
CA GLY A 318 -31.42 8.13 -10.01
C GLY A 318 -30.86 9.19 -9.06
N ARG A 319 -30.03 8.83 -8.08
CA ARG A 319 -29.39 9.79 -7.16
C ARG A 319 -28.16 10.43 -7.80
N ASP A 320 -27.90 11.70 -7.48
CA ASP A 320 -26.67 12.39 -7.87
C ASP A 320 -25.54 12.01 -6.89
N SER A 321 -24.85 10.92 -7.20
CA SER A 321 -23.72 10.42 -6.42
C SER A 321 -22.48 10.30 -7.31
N ARG A 322 -21.30 10.72 -6.77
CA ARG A 322 -20.05 10.76 -7.53
C ARG A 322 -18.89 10.16 -6.76
N PHE A 323 -18.05 9.45 -7.46
CA PHE A 323 -16.79 8.91 -6.95
C PHE A 323 -15.68 9.96 -7.09
N ARG A 324 -15.04 10.30 -5.96
CA ARG A 324 -14.01 11.35 -5.90
C ARG A 324 -12.61 10.88 -6.27
N GLY A 325 -12.50 9.68 -6.82
CA GLY A 325 -11.21 9.06 -7.12
C GLY A 325 -10.58 8.34 -5.91
N VAL A 326 -9.31 7.95 -6.10
CA VAL A 326 -8.54 7.17 -5.12
C VAL A 326 -7.18 7.81 -4.91
N GLN A 327 -6.80 7.97 -3.65
CA GLN A 327 -5.46 8.44 -3.25
C GLN A 327 -4.52 7.31 -2.84
N GLY A 328 -4.99 6.05 -2.82
CA GLY A 328 -4.15 4.87 -2.56
C GLY A 328 -3.80 4.66 -1.08
N THR A 329 -4.72 5.00 -0.15
CA THR A 329 -4.48 4.74 1.28
C THR A 329 -4.44 3.25 1.55
N ALA A 330 -3.32 2.76 2.09
CA ALA A 330 -3.09 1.36 2.37
C ALA A 330 -2.16 1.16 3.57
N ILE A 331 -2.29 0.01 4.22
CA ILE A 331 -1.47 -0.40 5.36
C ILE A 331 -1.17 -1.89 5.28
N VAL A 332 -0.01 -2.29 5.76
CA VAL A 332 0.36 -3.69 6.00
C VAL A 332 0.96 -3.84 7.39
N GLY A 333 0.54 -4.89 8.10
CA GLY A 333 1.19 -5.34 9.32
C GLY A 333 2.21 -6.44 9.01
N LEU A 334 3.37 -6.43 9.68
CA LEU A 334 4.41 -7.44 9.49
C LEU A 334 5.25 -7.60 10.75
N PHE A 335 5.13 -8.76 11.41
CA PHE A 335 5.88 -9.11 12.62
C PHE A 335 5.83 -8.03 13.72
N GLY A 336 4.65 -7.43 13.90
CA GLY A 336 4.43 -6.38 14.90
C GLY A 336 4.90 -4.98 14.49
N LEU A 337 5.33 -4.78 13.24
CA LEU A 337 5.46 -3.47 12.62
C LEU A 337 4.27 -3.21 11.68
N ALA A 338 3.92 -1.95 11.54
CA ALA A 338 2.99 -1.49 10.52
C ALA A 338 3.71 -0.52 9.57
N LEU A 339 3.40 -0.63 8.29
CA LEU A 339 3.83 0.29 7.24
C LEU A 339 2.58 0.75 6.49
N ALA A 340 2.32 2.05 6.50
CA ALA A 340 1.16 2.62 5.83
C ALA A 340 1.53 3.84 4.99
N ALA A 341 0.70 4.09 3.98
CA ALA A 341 0.85 5.23 3.08
C ALA A 341 -0.50 5.77 2.63
N THR A 342 -0.52 7.03 2.24
CA THR A 342 -1.64 7.70 1.59
C THR A 342 -1.12 8.76 0.62
N GLY A 343 -1.76 8.93 -0.53
CA GLY A 343 -1.24 9.77 -1.60
C GLY A 343 -0.02 9.17 -2.32
N PRO A 344 0.51 9.86 -3.35
CA PRO A 344 1.70 9.43 -4.07
C PRO A 344 2.96 9.53 -3.21
N GLY A 345 3.87 8.56 -3.36
CA GLY A 345 5.24 8.65 -2.84
C GLY A 345 6.15 9.48 -3.74
N GLU A 346 7.32 9.88 -3.22
CA GLU A 346 8.32 10.64 -3.97
C GLU A 346 8.76 9.93 -5.24
N LYS A 347 9.00 8.61 -5.15
CA LYS A 347 9.40 7.77 -6.29
C LYS A 347 8.43 7.90 -7.48
N LEU A 348 7.12 7.85 -7.20
CA LEU A 348 6.09 8.03 -8.23
C LEU A 348 6.09 9.46 -8.78
N LEU A 349 6.11 10.46 -7.91
CA LEU A 349 6.07 11.87 -8.32
C LEU A 349 7.27 12.27 -9.18
N ARG A 350 8.47 11.78 -8.87
CA ARG A 350 9.67 12.00 -9.68
C ARG A 350 9.59 11.30 -11.03
N ARG A 351 9.18 10.02 -11.04
CA ARG A 351 9.05 9.24 -12.28
C ARG A 351 8.08 9.87 -13.28
N GLU A 352 6.99 10.43 -12.78
CA GLU A 352 5.95 11.07 -13.62
C GLU A 352 6.22 12.57 -13.87
N GLY A 353 7.39 13.11 -13.46
CA GLY A 353 7.76 14.51 -13.65
C GLY A 353 6.92 15.52 -12.86
N LEU A 354 6.22 15.07 -11.82
CA LEU A 354 5.33 15.90 -11.02
C LEU A 354 6.04 16.60 -9.85
N TRP A 355 7.21 16.07 -9.43
CA TRP A 355 7.93 16.53 -8.24
C TRP A 355 8.37 18.00 -8.36
N ASP A 356 9.21 18.32 -9.35
CA ASP A 356 9.70 19.67 -9.62
C ASP A 356 8.80 20.42 -10.62
N GLY A 357 7.81 19.74 -11.17
CA GLY A 357 6.86 20.22 -12.15
C GLY A 357 5.65 20.91 -11.52
N PRO A 358 4.42 20.54 -11.93
CA PRO A 358 3.21 21.27 -11.52
C PRO A 358 2.90 21.24 -10.02
N LEU A 359 3.39 20.25 -9.27
CA LEU A 359 3.12 20.12 -7.84
C LEU A 359 4.16 20.85 -6.97
N GLN A 360 5.38 21.10 -7.48
CA GLN A 360 6.48 21.74 -6.74
C GLN A 360 6.66 21.17 -5.34
N CYS A 361 6.93 19.86 -5.28
CA CYS A 361 6.92 19.11 -4.03
C CYS A 361 8.09 19.44 -3.10
N GLU A 362 7.84 19.30 -1.82
CA GLU A 362 8.84 19.21 -0.77
C GLU A 362 8.52 18.04 0.15
N LYS A 363 9.53 17.53 0.85
CA LYS A 363 9.39 16.44 1.81
C LYS A 363 10.00 16.79 3.16
N ILE A 364 9.43 16.25 4.20
CA ILE A 364 10.06 16.26 5.52
C ILE A 364 10.06 14.85 6.10
N TYR A 365 11.05 14.59 6.95
CA TYR A 365 11.10 13.40 7.78
C TYR A 365 11.08 13.76 9.25
N LEU A 366 10.35 12.97 10.04
CA LEU A 366 10.36 13.09 11.49
C LEU A 366 10.27 11.70 12.14
N HIS A 367 10.82 11.58 13.35
CA HIS A 367 10.86 10.33 14.10
C HIS A 367 10.37 10.52 15.53
N PRO A 368 9.10 10.87 15.76
CA PRO A 368 8.53 11.06 17.10
C PRO A 368 8.21 9.73 17.77
N GLY A 369 7.99 9.76 19.09
CA GLY A 369 7.28 8.68 19.76
C GLY A 369 5.81 8.65 19.35
N HIS A 370 5.22 7.45 19.29
CA HIS A 370 3.79 7.30 18.95
C HIS A 370 2.85 7.83 20.05
N HIS A 371 3.35 7.91 21.28
CA HIS A 371 2.71 8.56 22.42
C HIS A 371 3.75 9.23 23.33
N ALA A 372 3.30 9.85 24.42
CA ALA A 372 4.15 10.55 25.37
C ALA A 372 5.28 9.67 25.91
N SER A 373 6.53 10.14 25.79
CA SER A 373 7.73 9.35 26.11
C SER A 373 7.87 8.99 27.59
N TYR A 374 7.22 9.74 28.48
CA TYR A 374 7.21 9.46 29.91
C TYR A 374 6.21 8.35 30.30
N TYR A 375 5.32 7.93 29.38
CA TYR A 375 4.42 6.82 29.60
C TYR A 375 5.06 5.53 29.04
N PRO A 376 4.99 4.39 29.79
CA PRO A 376 5.62 3.15 29.35
C PRO A 376 5.14 2.64 28.00
N GLY A 377 6.03 2.03 27.24
CA GLY A 377 5.72 1.40 25.96
C GLY A 377 5.84 2.31 24.74
N SER A 378 6.26 3.56 24.91
CA SER A 378 6.48 4.46 23.78
C SER A 378 7.48 3.88 22.78
N SER A 379 7.09 3.83 21.51
CA SER A 379 7.93 3.40 20.38
C SER A 379 8.02 4.49 19.33
N MET A 380 9.15 4.53 18.64
CA MET A 380 9.41 5.54 17.61
C MET A 380 8.64 5.23 16.32
N LEU A 381 8.02 6.25 15.74
CA LEU A 381 7.52 6.26 14.37
C LEU A 381 8.58 6.85 13.45
N SER A 382 8.73 6.30 12.24
CA SER A 382 9.35 7.02 11.13
C SER A 382 8.24 7.53 10.22
N PHE A 383 8.22 8.82 9.95
CA PHE A 383 7.15 9.48 9.20
C PHE A 383 7.76 10.38 8.13
N LYS A 384 7.23 10.27 6.90
CA LYS A 384 7.54 11.12 5.76
C LYS A 384 6.27 11.83 5.33
N LEU A 385 6.31 13.16 5.20
CA LEU A 385 5.23 13.98 4.64
C LEU A 385 5.72 14.62 3.34
N ILE A 386 4.88 14.61 2.31
CA ILE A 386 5.10 15.29 1.03
C ILE A 386 4.02 16.36 0.88
N PHE A 387 4.42 17.57 0.55
CA PHE A 387 3.54 18.73 0.40
C PHE A 387 4.01 19.63 -0.75
N SER A 388 3.13 20.51 -1.20
CA SER A 388 3.42 21.51 -2.23
C SER A 388 4.12 22.72 -1.62
N LYS A 389 5.26 23.13 -2.18
CA LYS A 389 5.95 24.39 -1.78
C LYS A 389 5.17 25.63 -2.14
N ARG A 390 4.27 25.53 -3.13
CA ARG A 390 3.51 26.68 -3.63
C ARG A 390 2.44 27.16 -2.66
N ASP A 391 1.71 26.21 -2.09
CA ASP A 391 0.49 26.49 -1.32
C ASP A 391 0.37 25.70 -0.01
N GLY A 392 1.36 24.87 0.31
CA GLY A 392 1.38 24.04 1.51
C GLY A 392 0.41 22.84 1.48
N ARG A 393 -0.27 22.57 0.37
CA ARG A 393 -1.22 21.49 0.24
C ARG A 393 -0.55 20.14 0.46
N ILE A 394 -1.19 19.28 1.25
CA ILE A 394 -0.69 17.94 1.56
C ILE A 394 -0.90 17.05 0.35
N LEU A 395 0.15 16.37 -0.09
CA LEU A 395 0.15 15.53 -1.28
C LEU A 395 0.22 14.04 -0.94
N GLY A 396 1.03 13.66 0.06
CA GLY A 396 1.20 12.27 0.43
C GLY A 396 1.94 12.10 1.75
N ALA A 397 1.82 10.92 2.34
CA ALA A 397 2.58 10.54 3.52
C ALA A 397 2.84 9.04 3.56
N GLN A 398 3.94 8.67 4.22
CA GLN A 398 4.31 7.30 4.54
C GLN A 398 4.74 7.23 6.00
N ALA A 399 4.34 6.17 6.70
CA ALA A 399 4.72 5.96 8.09
C ALA A 399 5.04 4.49 8.36
N VAL A 400 6.07 4.25 9.17
CA VAL A 400 6.43 2.92 9.64
C VAL A 400 6.74 2.96 11.14
N GLY A 401 6.25 1.98 11.87
CA GLY A 401 6.44 1.87 13.30
C GLY A 401 5.69 0.68 13.90
N LYS A 402 5.77 0.55 15.21
CA LYS A 402 5.10 -0.52 15.94
C LYS A 402 3.62 -0.19 16.19
N ASP A 403 3.35 1.02 16.66
CA ASP A 403 2.02 1.45 17.08
C ASP A 403 1.69 2.84 16.53
N GLY A 404 0.40 3.12 16.30
CA GLY A 404 -0.14 4.44 15.94
C GLY A 404 0.20 4.92 14.53
N VAL A 405 0.64 4.03 13.64
CA VAL A 405 0.87 4.30 12.22
C VAL A 405 -0.44 4.56 11.49
N ASP A 406 -1.42 3.67 11.70
CA ASP A 406 -2.78 3.73 11.15
C ASP A 406 -3.47 5.04 11.48
N LYS A 407 -3.51 5.41 12.77
CA LYS A 407 -4.11 6.66 13.26
C LYS A 407 -3.59 7.88 12.50
N ARG A 408 -2.27 7.97 12.29
CA ARG A 408 -1.65 9.14 11.65
C ARG A 408 -1.88 9.17 10.16
N ILE A 409 -1.80 8.03 9.50
CA ILE A 409 -2.08 7.95 8.06
C ILE A 409 -3.56 8.21 7.77
N ASP A 410 -4.49 7.79 8.63
CA ASP A 410 -5.92 8.09 8.47
C ASP A 410 -6.23 9.60 8.61
N VAL A 411 -5.56 10.30 9.54
CA VAL A 411 -5.68 11.75 9.66
C VAL A 411 -5.17 12.45 8.38
N ILE A 412 -3.98 12.06 7.88
CA ILE A 412 -3.46 12.61 6.62
C ILE A 412 -4.35 12.25 5.44
N ALA A 413 -4.88 11.03 5.39
CA ALA A 413 -5.79 10.62 4.32
C ALA A 413 -7.05 11.49 4.26
N MET A 414 -7.62 11.82 5.42
CA MET A 414 -8.76 12.73 5.50
C MET A 414 -8.35 14.17 5.15
N ALA A 415 -7.19 14.63 5.60
CA ALA A 415 -6.65 15.94 5.28
C ALA A 415 -6.48 16.12 3.75
N ILE A 416 -5.89 15.13 3.06
CA ILE A 416 -5.77 15.13 1.59
C ILE A 416 -7.14 15.24 0.92
N GLN A 417 -8.13 14.45 1.37
CA GLN A 417 -9.50 14.50 0.81
C GLN A 417 -10.19 15.85 0.98
N LYS A 418 -9.75 16.63 1.96
CA LYS A 418 -10.25 17.99 2.25
C LYS A 418 -9.37 19.09 1.65
N GLU A 419 -8.36 18.71 0.87
CA GLU A 419 -7.39 19.65 0.29
C GLU A 419 -6.68 20.52 1.34
N ALA A 420 -6.52 19.96 2.55
CA ALA A 420 -5.89 20.64 3.68
C ALA A 420 -4.41 20.90 3.41
N THR A 421 -3.89 21.88 4.12
CA THR A 421 -2.51 22.35 4.06
C THR A 421 -1.70 21.91 5.28
N VAL A 422 -0.40 22.13 5.24
CA VAL A 422 0.48 21.90 6.40
C VAL A 422 0.14 22.80 7.59
N PHE A 423 -0.50 23.94 7.35
CA PHE A 423 -0.96 24.85 8.41
C PHE A 423 -2.18 24.28 9.15
N ASP A 424 -3.07 23.57 8.43
CA ASP A 424 -4.17 22.86 9.06
C ASP A 424 -3.69 21.70 9.94
N LEU A 425 -2.58 21.02 9.55
CA LEU A 425 -1.96 20.00 10.41
C LEU A 425 -1.29 20.60 11.65
N GLU A 426 -0.63 21.76 11.51
CA GLU A 426 0.01 22.48 12.62
C GLU A 426 -1.00 22.75 13.75
N GLU A 427 -2.24 23.13 13.40
CA GLU A 427 -3.30 23.53 14.32
C GLU A 427 -4.33 22.40 14.60
N ALA A 428 -4.13 21.21 14.03
CA ALA A 428 -5.11 20.12 14.19
C ALA A 428 -5.35 19.77 15.65
N GLU A 429 -6.62 19.81 16.08
CA GLU A 429 -7.05 19.36 17.41
C GLU A 429 -7.26 17.84 17.41
N LEU A 430 -6.33 17.11 18.04
CA LEU A 430 -6.32 15.66 18.07
C LEU A 430 -6.44 15.13 19.50
N CYS A 431 -6.99 13.91 19.65
CA CYS A 431 -7.16 13.26 20.94
C CYS A 431 -5.83 13.07 21.65
N TYR A 432 -5.77 13.50 22.92
CA TYR A 432 -4.60 13.33 23.76
C TYR A 432 -4.95 12.73 25.13
N ALA A 433 -4.25 11.65 25.46
CA ALA A 433 -3.90 11.21 26.80
C ALA A 433 -2.57 10.44 26.67
N PRO A 434 -1.74 10.36 27.73
CA PRO A 434 -0.36 9.87 27.65
C PRO A 434 -0.19 8.51 26.95
N GLN A 435 -1.13 7.59 27.12
CA GLN A 435 -1.11 6.25 26.54
C GLN A 435 -1.55 6.19 25.06
N PHE A 436 -2.18 7.26 24.54
CA PHE A 436 -2.73 7.28 23.17
C PHE A 436 -2.00 8.25 22.23
N GLY A 437 -1.29 9.23 22.76
CA GLY A 437 -0.64 10.25 21.96
C GLY A 437 0.32 11.13 22.77
N ALA A 438 0.71 12.23 22.21
CA ALA A 438 1.47 13.30 22.86
C ALA A 438 0.71 14.61 22.69
N ALA A 439 0.94 15.58 23.58
CA ALA A 439 0.30 16.91 23.48
C ALA A 439 0.63 17.63 22.16
N LYS A 440 1.82 17.36 21.60
CA LYS A 440 2.16 17.62 20.20
C LYS A 440 2.15 16.29 19.48
N ASP A 441 1.01 15.94 18.89
CA ASP A 441 0.91 14.68 18.12
C ASP A 441 1.90 14.69 16.95
N PRO A 442 2.41 13.55 16.49
CA PRO A 442 3.22 13.45 15.26
C PRO A 442 2.64 14.22 14.07
N ILE A 443 1.33 14.32 13.95
CA ILE A 443 0.66 15.11 12.91
C ILE A 443 0.91 16.62 13.10
N ASN A 444 0.72 17.14 14.32
CA ASN A 444 1.02 18.55 14.60
C ASN A 444 2.51 18.86 14.37
N MET A 445 3.40 17.95 14.80
CA MET A 445 4.83 18.08 14.54
C MET A 445 5.16 18.11 13.05
N ALA A 446 4.53 17.26 12.24
CA ALA A 446 4.70 17.27 10.79
C ALA A 446 4.23 18.62 10.18
N GLY A 447 3.06 19.11 10.61
CA GLY A 447 2.54 20.43 10.22
C GLY A 447 3.51 21.55 10.59
N MET A 448 3.98 21.60 11.85
CA MET A 448 4.91 22.63 12.34
C MET A 448 6.24 22.61 11.57
N ILE A 449 6.82 21.44 11.31
CA ILE A 449 8.08 21.33 10.55
C ILE A 449 7.89 21.85 9.13
N ALA A 450 6.84 21.41 8.44
CA ALA A 450 6.55 21.81 7.07
C ALA A 450 6.18 23.31 6.97
N ALA A 451 5.39 23.82 7.91
CA ALA A 451 5.06 25.24 7.99
C ALA A 451 6.30 26.12 8.21
N ASN A 452 7.25 25.68 9.06
CA ASN A 452 8.53 26.38 9.26
C ASN A 452 9.36 26.45 7.97
N VAL A 453 9.30 25.41 7.13
CA VAL A 453 9.94 25.42 5.80
C VAL A 453 9.31 26.48 4.91
N LEU A 454 7.99 26.52 4.82
CA LEU A 454 7.26 27.47 3.97
C LEU A 454 7.40 28.93 4.45
N ARG A 455 7.52 29.15 5.77
CA ARG A 455 7.76 30.48 6.35
C ARG A 455 9.22 30.94 6.21
N GLY A 456 10.13 30.05 5.74
CA GLY A 456 11.57 30.33 5.67
C GLY A 456 12.29 30.24 7.02
N ASP A 457 11.63 29.74 8.06
CA ASP A 457 12.21 29.56 9.39
C ASP A 457 13.20 28.39 9.45
N SER A 458 13.09 27.44 8.53
CA SER A 458 13.99 26.29 8.40
C SER A 458 14.31 26.02 6.94
N VAL A 459 15.59 26.09 6.60
CA VAL A 459 16.09 25.64 5.30
C VAL A 459 16.52 24.19 5.45
N LEU A 460 15.90 23.28 4.70
CA LEU A 460 16.22 21.86 4.77
C LEU A 460 17.35 21.49 3.80
N LEU A 461 18.06 20.45 4.15
CA LEU A 461 18.81 19.61 3.22
C LEU A 461 18.34 18.17 3.36
N HIS A 462 18.56 17.40 2.32
CA HIS A 462 18.26 15.99 2.27
C HIS A 462 19.52 15.17 2.06
N HIS A 463 19.43 13.86 2.21
CA HIS A 463 20.55 12.94 2.05
C HIS A 463 21.25 13.10 0.69
N GLU A 464 20.47 13.25 -0.36
CA GLU A 464 20.96 13.43 -1.73
C GLU A 464 21.84 14.68 -1.93
N ASP A 465 21.69 15.69 -1.08
CA ASP A 465 22.52 16.90 -1.11
C ASP A 465 23.95 16.64 -0.59
N LEU A 466 24.15 15.57 0.21
CA LEU A 466 25.43 15.29 0.88
C LEU A 466 26.53 14.76 -0.07
N ALA A 467 26.17 14.27 -1.23
CA ALA A 467 27.06 13.53 -2.13
C ALA A 467 28.26 14.36 -2.69
N ALA A 468 28.12 15.69 -2.76
CA ALA A 468 29.19 16.58 -3.22
C ALA A 468 29.03 17.94 -2.56
N THR A 469 29.69 18.16 -1.41
CA THR A 469 29.57 19.41 -0.68
C THR A 469 30.92 19.90 -0.16
N ASP A 470 31.08 21.23 -0.15
CA ASP A 470 32.12 21.95 0.56
C ASP A 470 31.60 22.56 1.88
N ALA A 471 30.35 22.30 2.21
CA ALA A 471 29.72 22.80 3.43
C ALA A 471 30.41 22.26 4.70
N PHE A 472 30.31 23.01 5.79
CA PHE A 472 30.75 22.57 7.10
C PHE A 472 29.68 21.69 7.74
N ILE A 473 29.93 20.41 7.89
CA ILE A 473 28.98 19.46 8.48
C ILE A 473 29.08 19.51 10.00
N LEU A 474 28.00 19.94 10.65
CA LEU A 474 27.92 20.15 12.11
C LEU A 474 27.03 19.09 12.76
N ASP A 475 27.63 18.21 13.57
CA ASP A 475 26.89 17.27 14.43
C ASP A 475 26.66 17.87 15.81
N VAL A 476 25.40 18.14 16.15
CA VAL A 476 25.03 18.71 17.46
C VAL A 476 24.60 17.66 18.49
N ARG A 477 24.91 16.38 18.25
CA ARG A 477 24.65 15.29 19.18
C ARG A 477 25.68 15.25 20.30
N GLU A 478 25.41 14.43 21.31
CA GLU A 478 26.38 14.16 22.36
C GLU A 478 27.60 13.39 21.83
N PRO A 479 28.82 13.56 22.42
CA PRO A 479 30.02 12.87 21.93
C PRO A 479 29.90 11.35 21.90
N GLY A 480 29.09 10.77 22.80
CA GLY A 480 28.82 9.33 22.80
C GLY A 480 27.98 8.87 21.59
N GLU A 481 27.07 9.71 21.10
CA GLU A 481 26.32 9.44 19.87
C GLU A 481 27.22 9.54 18.63
N PHE A 482 28.07 10.57 18.58
CA PHE A 482 29.03 10.80 17.50
C PHE A 482 30.01 9.62 17.34
N ARG A 483 30.60 9.13 18.44
CA ARG A 483 31.53 7.99 18.41
C ARG A 483 30.91 6.68 17.91
N ARG A 484 29.61 6.49 18.06
CA ARG A 484 28.89 5.29 17.55
C ARG A 484 28.60 5.31 16.05
N GLY A 485 28.83 6.44 15.41
CA GLY A 485 28.66 6.65 13.99
C GLY A 485 28.25 8.11 13.70
N HIS A 486 28.77 8.67 12.62
CA HIS A 486 28.54 10.04 12.20
C HIS A 486 28.64 10.17 10.68
N ILE A 487 28.27 11.30 10.12
CA ILE A 487 28.45 11.62 8.70
C ILE A 487 29.94 11.96 8.50
N ASP A 488 30.58 11.40 7.51
CA ASP A 488 31.98 11.61 7.21
C ASP A 488 32.31 13.10 7.07
N GLY A 489 33.42 13.52 7.68
CA GLY A 489 33.86 14.92 7.71
C GLY A 489 33.10 15.83 8.69
N ALA A 490 32.15 15.31 9.47
CA ALA A 490 31.41 16.08 10.45
C ALA A 490 32.25 16.50 11.67
N VAL A 491 32.04 17.72 12.11
CA VAL A 491 32.60 18.26 13.37
C VAL A 491 31.53 18.18 14.45
N ASN A 492 31.89 17.61 15.62
CA ASN A 492 30.95 17.47 16.72
C ASN A 492 31.04 18.64 17.70
N ILE A 493 29.97 19.42 17.77
CA ILE A 493 29.79 20.47 18.79
C ILE A 493 28.39 20.24 19.40
N PRO A 494 28.30 19.65 20.60
CA PRO A 494 27.00 19.40 21.23
C PRO A 494 26.16 20.65 21.38
N LEU A 495 24.84 20.53 21.17
CA LEU A 495 23.91 21.68 21.16
C LEU A 495 24.08 22.59 22.39
N HIS A 496 24.27 22.01 23.58
CA HIS A 496 24.44 22.78 24.84
C HIS A 496 25.75 23.57 24.90
N GLN A 497 26.79 23.20 24.13
CA GLN A 497 28.07 23.90 24.04
C GLN A 497 28.11 24.92 22.90
N LEU A 498 27.23 24.82 21.93
CA LEU A 498 27.31 25.54 20.66
C LEU A 498 27.38 27.05 20.84
N ARG A 499 26.63 27.63 21.82
CA ARG A 499 26.67 29.06 22.09
C ARG A 499 28.04 29.59 22.58
N GLY A 500 28.81 28.77 23.24
CA GLY A 500 30.16 29.11 23.73
C GLY A 500 31.28 28.82 22.74
N ARG A 501 30.96 28.23 21.57
CA ARG A 501 31.94 27.77 20.56
C ARG A 501 31.62 28.28 19.16
N LEU A 502 30.96 29.43 19.04
CA LEU A 502 30.57 30.05 17.77
C LEU A 502 31.76 30.47 16.90
N ASP A 503 32.88 30.79 17.50
CA ASP A 503 34.15 31.13 16.86
C ASP A 503 34.82 29.95 16.13
N GLU A 504 34.43 28.71 16.45
CA GLU A 504 34.88 27.52 15.72
C GLU A 504 34.10 27.32 14.40
N LEU A 505 33.02 28.08 14.18
CA LEU A 505 32.17 27.93 13.01
C LEU A 505 32.59 28.83 11.85
N PRO A 506 32.66 28.33 10.60
CA PRO A 506 33.00 29.17 9.45
C PRO A 506 31.90 30.18 9.13
N ARG A 507 32.30 31.39 8.71
CA ARG A 507 31.39 32.44 8.24
C ARG A 507 31.31 32.53 6.71
N ASP A 508 32.29 31.97 6.04
CA ASP A 508 32.51 32.05 4.61
C ASP A 508 31.79 30.94 3.81
N ARG A 509 31.41 29.86 4.46
CA ARG A 509 30.69 28.72 3.86
C ARG A 509 29.44 28.34 4.61
N GLU A 510 28.60 27.56 3.98
CA GLU A 510 27.32 27.06 4.55
C GLU A 510 27.59 26.03 5.65
N ILE A 511 26.75 26.01 6.69
CA ILE A 511 26.77 25.00 7.76
C ILE A 511 25.59 24.06 7.58
N TRP A 512 25.88 22.76 7.52
CA TRP A 512 24.87 21.71 7.44
C TRP A 512 24.77 21.01 8.78
N ALA A 513 23.74 21.39 9.55
CA ALA A 513 23.55 20.90 10.90
C ALA A 513 22.69 19.63 10.92
N TYR A 514 23.09 18.66 11.72
CA TYR A 514 22.26 17.49 11.98
C TYR A 514 22.33 17.04 13.45
N CYS A 515 21.30 16.31 13.87
CA CYS A 515 21.29 15.54 15.09
C CYS A 515 20.73 14.13 14.83
N PHE A 516 20.25 13.41 15.83
CA PHE A 516 19.74 12.04 15.60
C PHE A 516 18.45 12.02 14.77
N VAL A 517 17.47 12.91 15.07
CA VAL A 517 16.14 12.94 14.42
C VAL A 517 15.76 14.31 13.81
N GLY A 518 16.70 15.26 13.71
CA GLY A 518 16.46 16.58 13.13
C GLY A 518 15.99 17.67 14.10
N GLN A 519 15.60 17.35 15.34
CA GLN A 519 15.03 18.32 16.29
C GLN A 519 16.09 19.20 16.97
N ARG A 520 17.14 18.63 17.56
CA ARG A 520 18.25 19.40 18.19
C ARG A 520 18.95 20.27 17.15
N SER A 521 19.15 19.76 15.95
CA SER A 521 19.75 20.50 14.85
C SER A 521 18.86 21.62 14.32
N TYR A 522 17.54 21.49 14.38
CA TYR A 522 16.62 22.60 14.13
C TYR A 522 16.84 23.74 15.13
N TYR A 523 16.98 23.45 16.42
CA TYR A 523 17.27 24.49 17.42
C TYR A 523 18.62 25.16 17.17
N ALA A 524 19.65 24.37 16.79
CA ALA A 524 20.95 24.91 16.40
C ALA A 524 20.84 25.80 15.15
N ALA A 525 20.16 25.35 14.12
CA ALA A 525 19.96 26.08 12.87
C ALA A 525 19.23 27.41 13.12
N ARG A 526 18.14 27.41 13.91
CA ARG A 526 17.41 28.63 14.26
C ARG A 526 18.29 29.65 15.00
N MET A 527 19.11 29.18 15.94
CA MET A 527 20.06 30.05 16.66
C MET A 527 21.11 30.64 15.72
N LEU A 528 21.73 29.81 14.89
CA LEU A 528 22.80 30.22 13.99
C LEU A 528 22.30 31.17 12.89
N LEU A 529 21.10 30.92 12.32
CA LEU A 529 20.47 31.83 11.36
C LEU A 529 20.26 33.22 11.93
N GLN A 530 19.80 33.33 13.20
CA GLN A 530 19.63 34.63 13.88
C GLN A 530 20.96 35.34 14.15
N LEU A 531 22.07 34.59 14.21
CA LEU A 531 23.43 35.11 14.37
C LEU A 531 24.13 35.39 13.03
N GLY A 532 23.38 35.30 11.91
CA GLY A 532 23.85 35.62 10.57
C GLY A 532 24.68 34.54 9.87
N PHE A 533 24.66 33.29 10.36
CA PHE A 533 25.26 32.17 9.65
C PHE A 533 24.32 31.66 8.56
N ARG A 534 24.88 31.11 7.50
CA ARG A 534 24.11 30.35 6.48
C ARG A 534 24.02 28.92 6.94
N VAL A 535 22.81 28.45 7.26
CA VAL A 535 22.61 27.10 7.86
C VAL A 535 21.46 26.39 7.23
N ARG A 536 21.65 25.08 6.99
CA ARG A 536 20.58 24.13 6.61
C ARG A 536 20.49 23.02 7.65
N ASN A 537 19.29 22.47 7.83
CA ASN A 537 19.02 21.37 8.75
C ASN A 537 18.74 20.08 7.99
N LEU A 538 19.45 18.99 8.30
CA LEU A 538 19.24 17.69 7.68
C LEU A 538 17.89 17.12 8.13
N SER A 539 16.97 16.98 7.19
CA SER A 539 15.62 16.46 7.40
C SER A 539 15.67 15.04 7.94
N GLY A 540 15.04 14.80 9.12
CA GLY A 540 15.06 13.50 9.79
C GLY A 540 16.41 13.11 10.43
N GLY A 541 17.46 13.94 10.28
CA GLY A 541 18.76 13.77 10.91
C GLY A 541 19.49 12.47 10.57
N PHE A 542 20.39 12.06 11.46
CA PHE A 542 21.25 10.88 11.29
C PHE A 542 20.45 9.57 11.13
N ARG A 543 19.24 9.50 11.71
CA ARG A 543 18.40 8.32 11.54
C ARG A 543 17.94 8.13 10.10
N THR A 544 17.43 9.17 9.45
CA THR A 544 17.04 9.09 8.03
C THR A 544 18.27 8.87 7.16
N PHE A 545 19.39 9.58 7.43
CA PHE A 545 20.66 9.36 6.76
C PHE A 545 21.07 7.88 6.80
N SER A 546 21.08 7.25 7.96
CA SER A 546 21.47 5.85 8.10
C SER A 546 20.55 4.88 7.34
N LEU A 547 19.24 5.16 7.26
CA LEU A 547 18.32 4.35 6.47
C LEU A 547 18.62 4.46 4.96
N GLN A 548 18.93 5.66 4.48
CA GLN A 548 19.26 5.91 3.09
C GLN A 548 20.62 5.32 2.69
N GLU A 549 21.63 5.37 3.57
CA GLU A 549 22.91 4.68 3.39
C GLU A 549 22.73 3.15 3.26
N LEU A 550 21.87 2.55 4.08
CA LEU A 550 21.55 1.13 3.96
C LEU A 550 20.89 0.80 2.61
N VAL A 551 20.01 1.67 2.13
CA VAL A 551 19.41 1.53 0.80
C VAL A 551 20.46 1.61 -0.29
N GLN A 552 21.36 2.61 -0.26
CA GLN A 552 22.43 2.81 -1.26
C GLN A 552 23.43 1.65 -1.26
N SER A 553 23.86 1.19 -0.08
CA SER A 553 24.80 0.07 0.03
C SER A 553 24.27 -1.22 -0.61
N ARG A 554 22.96 -1.46 -0.53
CA ARG A 554 22.31 -2.59 -1.20
C ARG A 554 22.21 -2.43 -2.71
N GLN A 555 22.04 -1.20 -3.18
CA GLN A 555 22.01 -0.90 -4.62
C GLN A 555 23.41 -0.97 -5.24
N GLY A 556 24.45 -0.53 -4.52
CA GLY A 556 25.86 -0.53 -4.95
C GLY A 556 26.57 -1.89 -4.84
N ALA A 557 26.08 -2.82 -4.04
CA ALA A 557 26.68 -4.15 -3.90
C ALA A 557 26.60 -5.05 -5.17
N LYS A 558 26.15 -4.50 -6.31
CA LYS A 558 26.01 -5.16 -7.61
C LYS A 558 26.85 -4.53 -8.75
N THR A 559 27.70 -3.53 -8.45
CA THR A 559 28.77 -3.11 -9.36
C THR A 559 30.07 -3.78 -8.94
#